data_6e25005984d75ae4ab67b3964ba6780f
#
_entry.id   6e25005984d75ae4ab67b3964ba6780f
#
_cell.length_a   1.000
_cell.length_b   1.000
_cell.length_c   1.000
_cell.angle_alpha   90.00
_cell.angle_beta   90.00
_cell.angle_gamma   90.00
#
_symmetry.space_group_name_H-M   'P 1'
#
loop_
_entity.id
_entity.type
_entity.pdbx_description
1 polymer ?
#
loop_
_entity_poly.entity_id
_entity_poly.type
_entity_poly.pdbx_seq_one_letter_code
_entity_poly.pdbx_strand_id
1 'polypeptide(L)'
;MRTLVLNAGYEPLAVVTFRRALLLVLTGKASVIAEDGDPVVGPNDILGRPSVILLNRYIKIPYNQDTAVTRRGVLRRDNHLCAYCGKTATTVDHVRPRSRGGEDSWENLVACCLRCNNAKGDRTLAHMGWSLRFTPRPPSGARWRIRDLDRPAPAWSQFLDAHTAA
;
A
#
# COMPACT_ATOMS: atom_id res chain seq x y z
N MET A 1 13.10 8.92 7.27
CA MET A 1 13.54 7.90 6.34
C MET A 1 13.00 6.54 6.79
N ARG A 2 12.65 5.64 5.87
CA ARG A 2 11.98 4.36 6.16
C ARG A 2 12.77 3.22 5.53
N THR A 3 12.67 2.04 6.12
CA THR A 3 13.35 0.81 5.67
C THR A 3 12.30 -0.27 5.44
N LEU A 4 12.39 -0.96 4.31
CA LEU A 4 11.58 -2.13 4.01
C LEU A 4 12.11 -3.33 4.81
N VAL A 5 11.22 -4.05 5.46
CA VAL A 5 11.51 -5.29 6.18
C VAL A 5 10.95 -6.45 5.36
N LEU A 6 11.80 -7.38 5.01
CA LEU A 6 11.43 -8.65 4.41
C LEU A 6 11.39 -9.73 5.48
N ASN A 7 10.46 -10.65 5.35
CA ASN A 7 10.44 -11.89 6.12
C ASN A 7 11.58 -12.81 5.68
N ALA A 8 11.95 -13.83 6.46
CA ALA A 8 13.02 -14.77 6.10
C ALA A 8 12.80 -15.49 4.75
N GLY A 9 11.56 -15.54 4.25
CA GLY A 9 11.21 -16.02 2.90
C GLY A 9 11.23 -14.93 1.81
N TYR A 10 11.84 -13.77 2.07
CA TYR A 10 11.88 -12.62 1.18
C TYR A 10 10.54 -11.92 0.92
N GLU A 11 9.44 -12.36 1.56
CA GLU A 11 8.15 -11.67 1.42
C GLU A 11 8.18 -10.31 2.12
N PRO A 12 7.68 -9.26 1.48
CA PRO A 12 7.53 -7.96 2.12
C PRO A 12 6.63 -8.04 3.36
N LEU A 13 7.16 -7.64 4.51
CA LEU A 13 6.48 -7.77 5.81
C LEU A 13 5.98 -6.42 6.35
N ALA A 14 6.85 -5.42 6.38
CA ALA A 14 6.55 -4.13 6.98
C ALA A 14 7.45 -3.02 6.44
N VAL A 15 7.06 -1.77 6.70
CA VAL A 15 7.93 -0.61 6.57
C VAL A 15 8.12 -0.01 7.97
N VAL A 16 9.38 0.13 8.39
CA VAL A 16 9.74 0.63 9.70
C VAL A 16 10.58 1.91 9.59
N THR A 17 10.74 2.61 10.70
CA THR A 17 11.68 3.73 10.77
C THR A 17 13.12 3.23 10.69
N PHE A 18 14.02 4.04 10.16
CA PHE A 18 15.44 3.73 10.09
C PHE A 18 16.01 3.28 11.46
N ARG A 19 15.68 3.99 12.55
CA ARG A 19 16.14 3.62 13.90
C ARG A 19 15.71 2.21 14.31
N ARG A 20 14.49 1.81 13.96
CA ARG A 20 13.99 0.45 14.24
C ARG A 20 14.72 -0.59 13.42
N ALA A 21 14.99 -0.30 12.14
CA ALA A 21 15.75 -1.20 11.27
C ALA A 21 17.18 -1.40 11.80
N LEU A 22 17.85 -0.32 12.15
CA LEU A 22 19.21 -0.36 12.71
C LEU A 22 19.26 -1.21 14.00
N LEU A 23 18.29 -1.04 14.88
CA LEU A 23 18.20 -1.86 16.11
C LEU A 23 18.05 -3.36 15.79
N LEU A 24 17.24 -3.71 14.79
CA LEU A 24 17.09 -5.12 14.37
C LEU A 24 18.39 -5.70 13.81
N VAL A 25 19.13 -4.93 13.04
CA VAL A 25 20.46 -5.35 12.50
C VAL A 25 21.48 -5.50 13.62
N LEU A 26 21.64 -4.50 14.48
CA LEU A 26 22.63 -4.51 15.57
C LEU A 26 22.34 -5.61 16.60
N THR A 27 21.08 -6.00 16.79
CA THR A 27 20.70 -7.10 17.68
C THR A 27 20.72 -8.48 17.01
N GLY A 28 21.24 -8.59 15.79
CA GLY A 28 21.35 -9.86 15.05
C GLY A 28 20.00 -10.47 14.65
N LYS A 29 18.91 -9.68 14.62
CA LYS A 29 17.57 -10.14 14.25
C LYS A 29 17.26 -9.99 12.77
N ALA A 30 18.06 -9.18 12.07
CA ALA A 30 17.94 -8.94 10.63
C ALA A 30 19.33 -8.70 10.01
N SER A 31 19.43 -8.97 8.69
CA SER A 31 20.60 -8.69 7.86
C SER A 31 20.27 -7.60 6.85
N VAL A 32 21.22 -6.75 6.50
CA VAL A 32 21.04 -5.70 5.47
C VAL A 32 21.10 -6.34 4.09
N ILE A 33 20.08 -6.08 3.26
CA ILE A 33 20.00 -6.56 1.87
C ILE A 33 20.31 -5.44 0.87
N ALA A 34 19.87 -4.22 1.18
CA ALA A 34 20.15 -3.05 0.37
C ALA A 34 20.34 -1.82 1.23
N GLU A 35 21.23 -0.95 0.79
CA GLU A 35 21.53 0.33 1.42
C GLU A 35 21.14 1.48 0.49
N ASP A 36 20.80 2.64 1.05
CA ASP A 36 20.44 3.83 0.29
C ASP A 36 20.74 5.10 1.12
N GLY A 37 21.42 6.04 0.48
CA GLY A 37 21.83 7.32 1.07
C GLY A 37 23.14 7.26 1.85
N ASP A 38 23.48 8.36 2.52
CA ASP A 38 24.73 8.52 3.23
C ASP A 38 24.86 7.52 4.40
N PRO A 39 26.05 6.97 4.64
CA PRO A 39 26.31 6.07 5.74
C PRO A 39 26.06 6.77 7.09
N VAL A 40 25.76 5.97 8.08
CA VAL A 40 25.55 6.46 9.47
C VAL A 40 26.85 6.27 10.23
N VAL A 41 27.39 7.39 10.71
CA VAL A 41 28.59 7.42 11.55
C VAL A 41 28.17 7.13 12.99
N GLY A 42 28.61 6.00 13.52
CA GLY A 42 28.53 5.66 14.94
C GLY A 42 29.80 6.08 15.68
N PRO A 43 29.84 5.90 17.02
CA PRO A 43 31.05 6.26 17.82
C PRO A 43 32.30 5.48 17.41
N ASN A 44 32.16 4.22 16.97
CA ASN A 44 33.28 3.34 16.64
C ASN A 44 33.17 2.71 15.24
N ASP A 45 32.03 2.92 14.51
CA ASP A 45 31.77 2.27 13.24
C ASP A 45 31.05 3.20 12.26
N ILE A 46 31.28 2.96 10.97
CA ILE A 46 30.51 3.55 9.89
C ILE A 46 29.61 2.44 9.33
N LEU A 47 28.31 2.60 9.46
CA LEU A 47 27.31 1.64 9.01
C LEU A 47 26.60 2.17 7.76
N GLY A 48 26.50 1.33 6.75
CA GLY A 48 25.63 1.62 5.61
C GLY A 48 24.20 1.85 6.06
N ARG A 49 23.49 2.73 5.39
CA ARG A 49 22.11 3.06 5.76
C ARG A 49 21.15 2.01 5.19
N PRO A 50 20.55 1.14 6.02
CA PRO A 50 19.70 0.07 5.53
C PRO A 50 18.42 0.61 4.89
N SER A 51 18.25 0.36 3.61
CA SER A 51 17.02 0.61 2.83
C SER A 51 16.10 -0.61 2.85
N VAL A 52 16.70 -1.81 2.80
CA VAL A 52 15.99 -3.09 2.88
C VAL A 52 16.71 -4.00 3.85
N ILE A 53 15.99 -4.63 4.77
CA ILE A 53 16.50 -5.64 5.70
C ILE A 53 15.70 -6.94 5.60
N LEU A 54 16.37 -8.08 5.80
CA LEU A 54 15.80 -9.42 5.84
C LEU A 54 15.82 -9.93 7.28
N LEU A 55 14.68 -10.40 7.78
CA LEU A 55 14.63 -11.05 9.10
C LEU A 55 15.36 -12.40 9.09
N ASN A 56 16.15 -12.67 10.12
CA ASN A 56 16.88 -13.94 10.27
C ASN A 56 15.96 -15.09 10.73
N ARG A 57 14.71 -14.80 11.16
CA ARG A 57 13.69 -15.78 11.51
C ARG A 57 12.39 -15.49 10.80
N TYR A 58 11.73 -16.54 10.33
CA TYR A 58 10.42 -16.42 9.68
C TYR A 58 9.34 -16.02 10.69
N ILE A 59 8.57 -15.00 10.38
CA ILE A 59 7.40 -14.57 11.15
C ILE A 59 6.15 -15.00 10.38
N LYS A 60 5.34 -15.87 11.00
CA LYS A 60 4.06 -16.26 10.42
C LYS A 60 3.09 -15.09 10.45
N ILE A 61 2.68 -14.64 9.28
CA ILE A 61 1.67 -13.60 9.13
C ILE A 61 0.30 -14.28 9.10
N PRO A 62 -0.67 -13.87 9.95
CA PRO A 62 -2.04 -14.39 9.84
C PRO A 62 -2.62 -14.03 8.46
N TYR A 63 -3.01 -15.06 7.70
CA TYR A 63 -3.48 -14.90 6.30
C TYR A 63 -4.85 -14.22 6.20
N ASN A 64 -5.69 -14.30 7.25
CA ASN A 64 -7.07 -13.87 7.26
C ASN A 64 -7.28 -12.58 8.06
N GLN A 65 -6.64 -11.49 7.68
CA GLN A 65 -7.14 -10.19 8.11
C GLN A 65 -7.94 -9.59 6.96
N ASP A 66 -9.27 -9.65 7.07
CA ASP A 66 -10.15 -8.85 6.24
C ASP A 66 -9.69 -7.40 6.35
N THR A 67 -9.16 -6.89 5.26
CA THR A 67 -8.63 -5.53 5.25
C THR A 67 -9.83 -4.58 5.34
N ALA A 68 -9.96 -3.90 6.47
CA ALA A 68 -11.03 -2.93 6.66
C ALA A 68 -11.04 -1.91 5.51
N VAL A 69 -12.22 -1.64 5.00
CA VAL A 69 -12.42 -0.64 3.96
C VAL A 69 -12.20 0.74 4.55
N THR A 70 -11.23 1.48 4.02
CA THR A 70 -10.92 2.84 4.45
C THR A 70 -10.77 3.75 3.23
N ARG A 71 -11.08 5.05 3.40
CA ARG A 71 -10.87 6.04 2.34
C ARG A 71 -9.44 6.01 1.78
N ARG A 72 -8.44 5.96 2.66
CA ARG A 72 -7.03 5.87 2.25
C ARG A 72 -6.76 4.58 1.48
N GLY A 73 -7.34 3.47 1.93
CA GLY A 73 -7.24 2.18 1.25
C GLY A 73 -7.80 2.22 -0.17
N VAL A 74 -9.01 2.75 -0.35
CA VAL A 74 -9.64 2.88 -1.68
C VAL A 74 -8.80 3.76 -2.61
N LEU A 75 -8.35 4.93 -2.15
CA LEU A 75 -7.50 5.81 -2.95
C LEU A 75 -6.19 5.12 -3.36
N ARG A 76 -5.56 4.40 -2.44
CA ARG A 76 -4.34 3.63 -2.71
C ARG A 76 -4.57 2.49 -3.69
N ARG A 77 -5.65 1.70 -3.53
CA ARG A 77 -6.01 0.60 -4.44
C ARG A 77 -6.15 1.08 -5.88
N ASP A 78 -6.78 2.24 -6.05
CA ASP A 78 -7.07 2.83 -7.35
C ASP A 78 -5.95 3.77 -7.84
N ASN A 79 -4.75 3.69 -7.23
CA ASN A 79 -3.58 4.50 -7.58
C ASN A 79 -3.86 6.01 -7.60
N HIS A 80 -4.76 6.49 -6.74
CA HIS A 80 -5.22 7.89 -6.73
C HIS A 80 -5.78 8.37 -8.08
N LEU A 81 -6.34 7.47 -8.89
CA LEU A 81 -6.97 7.78 -10.16
C LEU A 81 -8.49 7.66 -10.06
N CYS A 82 -9.19 8.62 -10.64
CA CYS A 82 -10.65 8.63 -10.66
C CYS A 82 -11.19 7.46 -11.51
N ALA A 83 -12.03 6.62 -10.92
CA ALA A 83 -12.62 5.47 -11.60
C ALA A 83 -13.51 5.84 -12.79
N TYR A 84 -13.97 7.09 -12.87
CA TYR A 84 -14.85 7.58 -13.94
C TYR A 84 -14.07 8.25 -15.08
N CYS A 85 -13.17 9.20 -14.78
CA CYS A 85 -12.49 10.01 -15.80
C CYS A 85 -10.98 9.79 -15.90
N GLY A 86 -10.37 9.03 -14.99
CA GLY A 86 -8.93 8.74 -14.97
C GLY A 86 -8.04 9.88 -14.45
N LYS A 87 -8.60 11.05 -14.10
CA LYS A 87 -7.84 12.16 -13.50
C LYS A 87 -7.53 11.86 -12.03
N THR A 88 -6.62 12.64 -11.44
CA THR A 88 -6.27 12.52 -10.01
C THR A 88 -7.51 12.52 -9.12
N ALA A 89 -7.61 11.53 -8.24
CA ALA A 89 -8.69 11.37 -7.28
C ALA A 89 -8.24 11.80 -5.88
N THR A 90 -9.10 12.56 -5.22
CA THR A 90 -8.90 13.02 -3.84
C THR A 90 -10.07 12.64 -2.93
N THR A 91 -11.14 12.09 -3.50
CA THR A 91 -12.35 11.66 -2.79
C THR A 91 -12.63 10.19 -3.07
N VAL A 92 -13.58 9.63 -2.34
CA VAL A 92 -14.13 8.28 -2.54
C VAL A 92 -15.61 8.42 -2.80
N ASP A 93 -16.14 7.62 -3.70
CA ASP A 93 -17.54 7.59 -4.07
C ASP A 93 -18.10 6.17 -4.00
N HIS A 94 -19.39 6.05 -3.72
CA HIS A 94 -20.14 4.80 -3.77
C HIS A 94 -20.68 4.57 -5.19
N VAL A 95 -20.23 3.51 -5.85
CA VAL A 95 -20.73 3.12 -7.19
C VAL A 95 -22.26 3.02 -7.16
N ARG A 96 -22.80 2.21 -6.22
CA ARG A 96 -24.20 2.21 -5.83
C ARG A 96 -24.38 3.17 -4.66
N PRO A 97 -25.15 4.25 -4.80
CA PRO A 97 -25.33 5.24 -3.72
C PRO A 97 -25.87 4.64 -2.42
N ARG A 98 -25.47 5.19 -1.28
CA ARG A 98 -26.01 4.78 0.04
C ARG A 98 -27.53 4.93 0.12
N SER A 99 -28.10 6.01 -0.45
CA SER A 99 -29.53 6.23 -0.55
C SER A 99 -30.27 5.13 -1.30
N ARG A 100 -29.56 4.30 -2.04
CA ARG A 100 -30.07 3.14 -2.80
C ARG A 100 -29.56 1.79 -2.26
N GLY A 101 -29.14 1.75 -0.98
CA GLY A 101 -28.66 0.54 -0.33
C GLY A 101 -27.22 0.14 -0.72
N GLY A 102 -26.38 1.09 -1.13
CA GLY A 102 -24.96 0.85 -1.34
C GLY A 102 -24.21 0.71 0.00
N GLU A 103 -23.38 -0.32 0.12
CA GLU A 103 -22.59 -0.64 1.32
C GLU A 103 -21.16 -0.10 1.23
N ASP A 104 -20.50 0.02 2.39
CA ASP A 104 -19.11 0.36 2.49
C ASP A 104 -18.24 -0.90 2.24
N SER A 105 -18.19 -1.36 0.99
CA SER A 105 -17.42 -2.52 0.57
C SER A 105 -16.35 -2.19 -0.46
N TRP A 106 -15.36 -3.06 -0.62
CA TRP A 106 -14.31 -2.88 -1.62
C TRP A 106 -14.85 -2.87 -3.05
N GLU A 107 -15.95 -3.56 -3.30
CA GLU A 107 -16.61 -3.68 -4.59
C GLU A 107 -17.46 -2.45 -4.91
N ASN A 108 -17.91 -1.72 -3.88
CA ASN A 108 -18.79 -0.58 -4.04
C ASN A 108 -18.11 0.78 -3.89
N LEU A 109 -16.93 0.84 -3.29
CA LEU A 109 -16.19 2.10 -3.11
C LEU A 109 -15.11 2.26 -4.16
N VAL A 110 -15.02 3.44 -4.78
CA VAL A 110 -14.01 3.78 -5.80
C VAL A 110 -13.39 5.15 -5.54
N ALA A 111 -12.13 5.31 -5.94
CA ALA A 111 -11.48 6.61 -5.94
C ALA A 111 -12.14 7.53 -6.98
N CYS A 112 -12.41 8.76 -6.59
CA CYS A 112 -13.11 9.72 -7.42
C CYS A 112 -12.51 11.13 -7.30
N CYS A 113 -12.46 11.88 -8.40
CA CYS A 113 -12.13 13.30 -8.34
C CYS A 113 -13.37 14.09 -7.88
N LEU A 114 -13.15 15.25 -7.25
CA LEU A 114 -14.23 16.07 -6.69
C LEU A 114 -15.29 16.43 -7.76
N ARG A 115 -14.86 16.73 -8.98
CA ARG A 115 -15.76 17.06 -10.09
C ARG A 115 -16.72 15.93 -10.44
N CYS A 116 -16.21 14.72 -10.61
CA CYS A 116 -17.05 13.54 -10.90
C CYS A 116 -17.94 13.19 -9.70
N ASN A 117 -17.42 13.29 -8.48
CA ASN A 117 -18.17 13.01 -7.26
C ASN A 117 -19.38 13.94 -7.14
N ASN A 118 -19.17 15.24 -7.27
CA ASN A 118 -20.26 16.24 -7.24
C ASN A 118 -21.25 16.06 -8.40
N ALA A 119 -20.73 15.77 -9.60
CA ALA A 119 -21.58 15.56 -10.76
C ALA A 119 -22.45 14.31 -10.62
N LYS A 120 -21.94 13.25 -10.02
CA LYS A 120 -22.70 12.01 -9.81
C LYS A 120 -23.72 12.15 -8.68
N GLY A 121 -23.31 12.70 -7.53
CA GLY A 121 -24.16 12.78 -6.35
C GLY A 121 -24.73 11.39 -5.97
N ASP A 122 -26.05 11.31 -5.79
CA ASP A 122 -26.77 10.08 -5.44
C ASP A 122 -27.31 9.30 -6.65
N ARG A 123 -26.89 9.66 -7.87
CA ARG A 123 -27.33 9.00 -9.10
C ARG A 123 -26.54 7.72 -9.35
N THR A 124 -27.20 6.72 -9.94
CA THR A 124 -26.53 5.48 -10.39
C THR A 124 -25.74 5.73 -11.66
N LEU A 125 -24.78 4.86 -11.96
CA LEU A 125 -24.01 4.93 -13.20
C LEU A 125 -24.90 4.81 -14.43
N ALA A 126 -25.89 3.94 -14.39
CA ALA A 126 -26.87 3.81 -15.48
C ALA A 126 -27.63 5.12 -15.74
N HIS A 127 -28.04 5.82 -14.67
CA HIS A 127 -28.70 7.11 -14.81
C HIS A 127 -27.79 8.19 -15.42
N MET A 128 -26.48 8.10 -15.16
CA MET A 128 -25.48 9.03 -15.67
C MET A 128 -24.99 8.66 -17.07
N GLY A 129 -25.30 7.49 -17.58
CA GLY A 129 -24.66 6.94 -18.77
C GLY A 129 -23.14 6.71 -18.60
N TRP A 130 -22.68 6.51 -17.36
CA TRP A 130 -21.27 6.33 -17.04
C TRP A 130 -20.91 4.86 -16.86
N SER A 131 -19.64 4.55 -17.13
CA SER A 131 -19.04 3.26 -16.85
C SER A 131 -17.78 3.43 -15.97
N LEU A 132 -17.43 2.38 -15.25
CA LEU A 132 -16.17 2.33 -14.53
C LEU A 132 -15.03 1.95 -15.49
N ARG A 133 -13.88 2.54 -15.30
CA ARG A 133 -12.65 2.21 -16.02
C ARG A 133 -12.05 0.86 -15.63
N PHE A 134 -12.44 0.34 -14.46
CA PHE A 134 -12.03 -0.95 -13.92
C PHE A 134 -13.12 -1.50 -12.99
N THR A 135 -13.10 -2.80 -12.75
CA THR A 135 -14.00 -3.44 -11.77
C THR A 135 -13.37 -3.34 -10.38
N PRO A 136 -14.00 -2.65 -9.40
CA PRO A 136 -13.46 -2.58 -8.06
C PRO A 136 -13.52 -3.95 -7.39
N ARG A 137 -12.40 -4.36 -6.79
CA ARG A 137 -12.23 -5.64 -6.08
C ARG A 137 -11.49 -5.41 -4.78
N PRO A 138 -11.60 -6.33 -3.80
CA PRO A 138 -10.74 -6.32 -2.62
C PRO A 138 -9.26 -6.31 -3.05
N PRO A 139 -8.43 -5.52 -2.39
CA PRO A 139 -7.00 -5.54 -2.68
C PRO A 139 -6.39 -6.85 -2.19
N SER A 140 -5.45 -7.39 -2.96
CA SER A 140 -4.77 -8.65 -2.67
C SER A 140 -3.24 -8.48 -2.71
N GLY A 141 -2.52 -9.48 -2.20
CA GLY A 141 -1.07 -9.58 -2.27
C GLY A 141 -0.31 -8.97 -1.08
N ALA A 142 0.99 -9.30 -1.00
CA ALA A 142 1.87 -8.91 0.10
C ALA A 142 2.03 -7.39 0.20
N ARG A 143 2.13 -6.71 -0.93
CA ARG A 143 2.25 -5.24 -1.02
C ARG A 143 1.11 -4.50 -0.33
N TRP A 144 -0.11 -5.05 -0.35
CA TRP A 144 -1.26 -4.42 0.26
C TRP A 144 -1.23 -4.50 1.79
N ARG A 145 -0.68 -5.55 2.37
CA ARG A 145 -0.59 -5.77 3.82
C ARG A 145 0.33 -4.78 4.51
N ILE A 146 1.26 -4.17 3.77
CA ILE A 146 2.22 -3.22 4.32
C ILE A 146 1.56 -1.86 4.48
N ARG A 147 1.33 -1.45 5.72
CA ARG A 147 0.89 -0.09 6.04
C ARG A 147 1.96 0.91 5.57
N ASP A 148 1.54 2.09 5.16
CA ASP A 148 2.42 3.20 4.78
C ASP A 148 3.29 2.99 3.52
N LEU A 149 2.92 2.05 2.64
CA LEU A 149 3.58 1.81 1.36
C LEU A 149 3.03 2.70 0.21
N ASP A 150 2.42 3.83 0.50
CA ASP A 150 1.78 4.68 -0.53
C ASP A 150 2.79 5.26 -1.53
N ARG A 151 4.04 5.43 -1.09
CA ARG A 151 5.16 5.88 -1.92
C ARG A 151 6.39 5.04 -1.61
N PRO A 152 6.54 3.88 -2.25
CA PRO A 152 7.74 3.05 -2.05
C PRO A 152 8.97 3.79 -2.59
N ALA A 153 10.10 3.62 -1.89
CA ALA A 153 11.38 4.07 -2.43
C ALA A 153 11.69 3.27 -3.72
N PRO A 154 12.31 3.88 -4.74
CA PRO A 154 12.64 3.20 -5.99
C PRO A 154 13.41 1.90 -5.79
N ALA A 155 14.33 1.86 -4.82
CA ALA A 155 15.13 0.68 -4.47
C ALA A 155 14.30 -0.51 -3.95
N TRP A 156 13.03 -0.31 -3.59
CA TRP A 156 12.18 -1.39 -3.07
C TRP A 156 11.37 -2.12 -4.14
N SER A 157 11.26 -1.58 -5.36
CA SER A 157 10.40 -2.12 -6.42
C SER A 157 10.69 -3.59 -6.70
N GLN A 158 11.97 -3.97 -6.85
CA GLN A 158 12.39 -5.35 -7.10
C GLN A 158 11.91 -6.35 -6.03
N PHE A 159 11.80 -5.90 -4.76
CA PHE A 159 11.34 -6.75 -3.65
C PHE A 159 9.82 -6.78 -3.49
N LEU A 160 9.13 -5.75 -3.99
CA LEU A 160 7.68 -5.63 -3.91
C LEU A 160 6.98 -6.34 -5.07
N ASP A 161 7.62 -6.38 -6.25
CA ASP A 161 7.02 -6.91 -7.46
C ASP A 161 7.30 -8.42 -7.63
N ALA A 162 8.37 -8.94 -7.04
CA ALA A 162 8.73 -10.36 -7.10
C ALA A 162 7.65 -11.32 -6.55
N HIS A 163 6.72 -10.83 -5.72
CA HIS A 163 5.63 -11.62 -5.12
C HIS A 163 4.24 -11.28 -5.67
N THR A 164 4.14 -10.55 -6.80
CA THR A 164 2.86 -10.24 -7.45
C THR A 164 2.50 -11.25 -8.54
N ALA A 165 3.41 -12.18 -8.85
CA ALA A 165 3.31 -13.13 -9.97
C ALA A 165 2.95 -14.57 -9.56
N ALA A 166 2.28 -14.78 -8.41
CA ALA A 166 1.77 -16.08 -7.99
C ALA A 166 0.28 -16.02 -7.65
#